data_7881b9f6f6097a9fd33b1cc8639ffe84
#
_entry.id   7881b9f6f6097a9fd33b1cc8639ffe84
#
_cell.length_a   1.000
_cell.length_b   1.000
_cell.length_c   1.000
_cell.angle_alpha   90.00
_cell.angle_beta   90.00
_cell.angle_gamma   90.00
#
_symmetry.space_group_name_H-M   'P 1'
#
loop_
_entity.id
_entity.type
_entity.pdbx_description
1 polymer ?
#
loop_
_entity_poly.entity_id
_entity_poly.type
_entity_poly.pdbx_seq_one_letter_code
_entity_poly.pdbx_strand_id
1 'polypeptide(L)'
;MDIFFIGIISYLMGSIPFGFILTKIFLKKDIREIGSGNIGATNALRTGNKSVGYTTLILDILKAIVPVIYVKIFYQDFLYVASLCAFLGHVFPVWLKFKGGKGVATYLGVILALSYKFFLIFGVSWLFLTFLFRFASLSSIISTLIIFLYSYFFENNNFSLILFIFLIIILYTHRENIVRLKNSSENKIKL
;
A
#
# COMPACT_ATOMS: atom_id res chain seq x y z
N MET A 1 -13.06 -11.81 -20.56
CA MET A 1 -13.35 -11.91 -19.10
C MET A 1 -14.03 -10.61 -18.70
N ASP A 2 -15.13 -10.69 -17.97
CA ASP A 2 -15.93 -9.50 -17.65
C ASP A 2 -15.26 -8.66 -16.57
N ILE A 3 -15.52 -7.35 -16.58
CA ILE A 3 -15.00 -6.39 -15.62
C ILE A 3 -15.21 -6.82 -14.17
N PHE A 4 -16.34 -7.47 -13.87
CA PHE A 4 -16.66 -7.99 -12.52
C PHE A 4 -15.70 -9.08 -12.07
N PHE A 5 -15.38 -10.05 -12.94
CA PHE A 5 -14.44 -11.12 -12.60
C PHE A 5 -13.03 -10.58 -12.37
N ILE A 6 -12.59 -9.63 -13.22
CA ILE A 6 -11.30 -8.95 -13.04
C ILE A 6 -11.25 -8.22 -11.70
N GLY A 7 -12.30 -7.45 -11.39
CA GLY A 7 -12.40 -6.73 -10.13
C GLY A 7 -12.37 -7.66 -8.92
N ILE A 8 -13.20 -8.72 -8.92
CA ILE A 8 -13.28 -9.69 -7.82
C ILE A 8 -11.95 -10.41 -7.62
N ILE A 9 -11.32 -10.94 -8.67
CA ILE A 9 -10.05 -11.66 -8.56
C ILE A 9 -8.96 -10.73 -8.05
N SER A 10 -8.84 -9.53 -8.61
CA SER A 10 -7.84 -8.55 -8.16
C SER A 10 -8.06 -8.14 -6.70
N TYR A 11 -9.31 -7.94 -6.28
CA TYR A 11 -9.66 -7.65 -4.89
C TYR A 11 -9.30 -8.81 -3.95
N LEU A 12 -9.67 -10.05 -4.30
CA LEU A 12 -9.39 -11.22 -3.47
C LEU A 12 -7.88 -11.44 -3.32
N MET A 13 -7.11 -11.32 -4.40
CA MET A 13 -5.64 -11.39 -4.33
C MET A 13 -5.07 -10.29 -3.45
N GLY A 14 -5.50 -9.05 -3.65
CA GLY A 14 -5.11 -7.90 -2.83
C GLY A 14 -5.48 -8.05 -1.36
N SER A 15 -6.59 -8.75 -1.07
CA SER A 15 -7.13 -8.91 0.29
C SER A 15 -6.39 -9.93 1.15
N ILE A 16 -5.45 -10.70 0.60
CA ILE A 16 -4.64 -11.65 1.38
C ILE A 16 -3.84 -10.88 2.44
N PRO A 17 -4.09 -11.11 3.75
CA PRO A 17 -3.49 -10.32 4.81
C PRO A 17 -2.15 -10.91 5.26
N PHE A 18 -1.10 -10.80 4.44
CA PHE A 18 0.17 -11.49 4.69
C PHE A 18 0.80 -11.15 6.05
N GLY A 19 0.77 -9.89 6.48
CA GLY A 19 1.32 -9.54 7.79
C GLY A 19 0.60 -10.24 8.95
N PHE A 20 -0.73 -10.38 8.87
CA PHE A 20 -1.49 -11.15 9.86
C PHE A 20 -1.15 -12.63 9.80
N ILE A 21 -1.13 -13.21 8.60
CA ILE A 21 -0.83 -14.65 8.40
C ILE A 21 0.56 -14.99 8.90
N LEU A 22 1.58 -14.25 8.45
CA LEU A 22 2.99 -14.53 8.82
C LEU A 22 3.22 -14.37 10.33
N THR A 23 2.66 -13.31 10.94
CA THR A 23 2.80 -13.11 12.37
C THR A 23 2.13 -14.23 13.17
N LYS A 24 0.94 -14.66 12.73
CA LYS A 24 0.21 -15.75 13.37
C LYS A 24 0.96 -17.09 13.26
N ILE A 25 1.52 -17.42 12.08
CA ILE A 25 2.22 -18.68 11.84
C ILE A 25 3.58 -18.71 12.55
N PHE A 26 4.42 -17.71 12.32
CA PHE A 26 5.82 -17.75 12.76
C PHE A 26 6.04 -17.25 14.19
N LEU A 27 5.19 -16.32 14.67
CA LEU A 27 5.36 -15.71 16.00
C LEU A 27 4.28 -16.12 16.99
N LYS A 28 3.23 -16.82 16.54
CA LYS A 28 2.07 -17.22 17.36
C LYS A 28 1.38 -16.02 18.02
N LYS A 29 1.48 -14.81 17.40
CA LYS A 29 0.93 -13.56 17.92
C LYS A 29 -0.05 -12.94 16.93
N ASP A 30 -0.99 -12.18 17.43
CA ASP A 30 -1.86 -11.36 16.60
C ASP A 30 -1.21 -9.98 16.40
N ILE A 31 -0.89 -9.65 15.14
CA ILE A 31 -0.25 -8.36 14.80
C ILE A 31 -1.11 -7.15 15.18
N ARG A 32 -2.43 -7.34 15.28
CA ARG A 32 -3.37 -6.28 15.65
C ARG A 32 -3.27 -5.85 17.11
N GLU A 33 -2.68 -6.71 17.95
CA GLU A 33 -2.39 -6.45 19.37
C GLU A 33 -0.99 -5.90 19.60
N ILE A 34 -0.21 -5.69 18.52
CA ILE A 34 1.18 -5.24 18.60
C ILE A 34 1.34 -3.84 18.01
N GLY A 35 2.08 -3.00 18.67
CA GLY A 35 2.52 -1.69 18.19
C GLY A 35 1.38 -0.77 17.78
N SER A 36 1.20 -0.52 16.47
CA SER A 36 0.12 0.33 15.96
C SER A 36 -1.18 -0.41 15.66
N GLY A 37 -1.25 -1.73 15.86
CA GLY A 37 -2.40 -2.55 15.49
C GLY A 37 -2.58 -2.77 13.98
N ASN A 38 -1.72 -2.17 13.15
CA ASN A 38 -1.82 -2.29 11.70
C ASN A 38 -1.22 -3.60 11.19
N ILE A 39 -1.81 -4.20 10.14
CA ILE A 39 -1.35 -5.49 9.58
C ILE A 39 -0.15 -5.37 8.62
N GLY A 40 0.34 -4.16 8.33
CA GLY A 40 1.40 -3.93 7.35
C GLY A 40 2.82 -4.16 7.89
N ALA A 41 3.78 -4.19 6.95
CA ALA A 41 5.19 -4.49 7.18
C ALA A 41 5.87 -3.66 8.29
N THR A 42 5.60 -2.35 8.36
CA THR A 42 6.17 -1.48 9.40
C THR A 42 5.77 -1.90 10.81
N ASN A 43 4.54 -2.40 10.99
CA ASN A 43 4.11 -2.94 12.27
C ASN A 43 4.66 -4.36 12.51
N ALA A 44 4.77 -5.17 11.45
CA ALA A 44 5.41 -6.47 11.53
C ALA A 44 6.89 -6.38 11.97
N LEU A 45 7.64 -5.36 11.52
CA LEU A 45 9.01 -5.09 12.00
C LEU A 45 9.06 -4.79 13.51
N ARG A 46 8.03 -4.18 14.09
CA ARG A 46 7.96 -3.90 15.53
C ARG A 46 7.82 -5.15 16.40
N THR A 47 7.51 -6.29 15.82
CA THR A 47 7.54 -7.58 16.55
C THR A 47 8.95 -8.01 16.95
N GLY A 48 10.00 -7.34 16.41
CA GLY A 48 11.41 -7.71 16.56
C GLY A 48 11.90 -8.72 15.52
N ASN A 49 11.01 -9.35 14.76
CA ASN A 49 11.39 -10.31 13.72
C ASN A 49 11.48 -9.61 12.36
N LYS A 50 12.72 -9.32 11.94
CA LYS A 50 12.99 -8.65 10.67
C LYS A 50 12.52 -9.45 9.45
N SER A 51 12.69 -10.80 9.49
CA SER A 51 12.27 -11.65 8.39
C SER A 51 10.76 -11.58 8.15
N VAL A 52 9.95 -11.65 9.19
CA VAL A 52 8.49 -11.49 9.08
C VAL A 52 8.13 -10.11 8.51
N GLY A 53 8.81 -9.05 8.96
CA GLY A 53 8.57 -7.70 8.46
C GLY A 53 8.90 -7.54 6.97
N TYR A 54 10.08 -7.96 6.53
CA TYR A 54 10.48 -7.86 5.12
C TYR A 54 9.67 -8.79 4.22
N THR A 55 9.38 -10.02 4.65
CA THR A 55 8.52 -10.94 3.89
C THR A 55 7.11 -10.37 3.73
N THR A 56 6.56 -9.74 4.78
CA THR A 56 5.27 -9.02 4.69
C THR A 56 5.32 -7.93 3.63
N LEU A 57 6.38 -7.11 3.62
CA LEU A 57 6.55 -6.05 2.61
C LEU A 57 6.55 -6.61 1.19
N ILE A 58 7.39 -7.61 0.94
CA ILE A 58 7.54 -8.23 -0.38
C ILE A 58 6.21 -8.83 -0.85
N LEU A 59 5.54 -9.61 0.00
CA LEU A 59 4.29 -10.27 -0.36
C LEU A 59 3.13 -9.28 -0.54
N ASP A 60 3.08 -8.20 0.23
CA ASP A 60 2.08 -7.14 0.05
C ASP A 60 2.30 -6.33 -1.25
N ILE A 61 3.53 -6.22 -1.72
CA ILE A 61 3.85 -5.68 -3.05
C ILE A 61 3.44 -6.67 -4.14
N LEU A 62 3.87 -7.93 -4.03
CA LEU A 62 3.63 -8.96 -5.06
C LEU A 62 2.15 -9.26 -5.27
N LYS A 63 1.33 -9.28 -4.22
CA LYS A 63 -0.11 -9.55 -4.32
C LYS A 63 -0.86 -8.51 -5.16
N ALA A 64 -0.31 -7.30 -5.33
CA ALA A 64 -0.85 -6.28 -6.21
C ALA A 64 -0.23 -6.37 -7.62
N ILE A 65 1.08 -6.61 -7.70
CA ILE A 65 1.77 -6.75 -8.99
C ILE A 65 1.13 -7.84 -9.85
N VAL A 66 0.90 -9.02 -9.27
CA VAL A 66 0.44 -10.20 -10.03
C VAL A 66 -0.88 -9.95 -10.78
N PRO A 67 -1.99 -9.54 -10.13
CA PRO A 67 -3.23 -9.30 -10.84
C PRO A 67 -3.14 -8.11 -11.80
N VAL A 68 -2.43 -7.04 -11.43
CA VAL A 68 -2.33 -5.83 -12.25
C VAL A 68 -1.51 -6.09 -13.52
N ILE A 69 -0.38 -6.80 -13.43
CA ILE A 69 0.41 -7.17 -14.62
C ILE A 69 -0.38 -8.14 -15.51
N TYR A 70 -1.05 -9.13 -14.94
CA TYR A 70 -1.88 -10.05 -15.72
C TYR A 70 -2.93 -9.29 -16.54
N VAL A 71 -3.65 -8.36 -15.89
CA VAL A 71 -4.66 -7.54 -16.58
C VAL A 71 -4.02 -6.58 -17.59
N LYS A 72 -2.84 -6.02 -17.29
CA LYS A 72 -2.10 -5.16 -18.23
C LYS A 72 -1.75 -5.87 -19.54
N ILE A 73 -1.45 -7.18 -19.47
CA ILE A 73 -1.05 -7.98 -20.64
C ILE A 73 -2.28 -8.44 -21.44
N PHE A 74 -3.33 -8.90 -20.76
CA PHE A 74 -4.42 -9.62 -21.42
C PHE A 74 -5.74 -8.83 -21.51
N TYR A 75 -5.93 -7.77 -20.70
CA TYR A 75 -7.19 -7.04 -20.54
C TYR A 75 -6.98 -5.55 -20.25
N GLN A 76 -6.16 -4.88 -21.06
CA GLN A 76 -5.65 -3.52 -20.81
C GLN A 76 -6.73 -2.49 -20.49
N ASP A 77 -7.93 -2.60 -21.07
CA ASP A 77 -9.06 -1.70 -20.83
C ASP A 77 -9.51 -1.70 -19.35
N PHE A 78 -9.24 -2.78 -18.62
CA PHE A 78 -9.61 -2.93 -17.21
C PHE A 78 -8.45 -2.71 -16.23
N LEU A 79 -7.33 -2.19 -16.72
CA LEU A 79 -6.10 -2.02 -15.94
C LEU A 79 -6.31 -1.21 -14.65
N TYR A 80 -7.04 -0.10 -14.73
CA TYR A 80 -7.29 0.75 -13.57
C TYR A 80 -8.29 0.11 -12.58
N VAL A 81 -9.23 -0.68 -13.07
CA VAL A 81 -10.15 -1.45 -12.22
C VAL A 81 -9.39 -2.48 -11.40
N ALA A 82 -8.52 -3.28 -12.05
CA ALA A 82 -7.67 -4.25 -11.37
C ALA A 82 -6.77 -3.59 -10.32
N SER A 83 -6.17 -2.46 -10.67
CA SER A 83 -5.29 -1.67 -9.79
C SER A 83 -6.02 -1.20 -8.54
N LEU A 84 -7.21 -0.62 -8.72
CA LEU A 84 -8.03 -0.12 -7.61
C LEU A 84 -8.53 -1.28 -6.73
N CYS A 85 -9.03 -2.35 -7.34
CA CYS A 85 -9.55 -3.50 -6.61
C CYS A 85 -8.46 -4.23 -5.80
N ALA A 86 -7.26 -4.43 -6.37
CA ALA A 86 -6.13 -5.02 -5.64
C ALA A 86 -5.72 -4.15 -4.43
N PHE A 87 -5.70 -2.84 -4.59
CA PHE A 87 -5.39 -1.91 -3.52
C PHE A 87 -6.50 -1.90 -2.44
N LEU A 88 -7.77 -1.81 -2.83
CA LEU A 88 -8.92 -1.86 -1.92
C LEU A 88 -8.99 -3.18 -1.15
N GLY A 89 -8.60 -4.30 -1.78
CA GLY A 89 -8.48 -5.58 -1.11
C GLY A 89 -7.57 -5.53 0.11
N HIS A 90 -6.41 -4.87 0.02
CA HIS A 90 -5.51 -4.72 1.16
C HIS A 90 -6.06 -3.77 2.23
N VAL A 91 -6.71 -2.68 1.83
CA VAL A 91 -7.25 -1.67 2.76
C VAL A 91 -8.50 -2.21 3.47
N PHE A 92 -9.34 -2.93 2.74
CA PHE A 92 -10.61 -3.47 3.23
C PHE A 92 -10.72 -4.98 3.00
N PRO A 93 -9.84 -5.81 3.59
CA PRO A 93 -9.84 -7.26 3.35
C PRO A 93 -11.06 -7.93 3.95
N VAL A 94 -11.77 -8.72 3.13
CA VAL A 94 -12.96 -9.48 3.55
C VAL A 94 -12.65 -10.43 4.72
N TRP A 95 -11.47 -11.03 4.74
CA TRP A 95 -11.02 -11.99 5.77
C TRP A 95 -10.87 -11.38 7.16
N LEU A 96 -10.68 -10.06 7.25
CA LEU A 96 -10.47 -9.32 8.48
C LEU A 96 -11.63 -8.35 8.78
N LYS A 97 -12.85 -8.68 8.34
CA LYS A 97 -14.05 -7.84 8.53
C LYS A 97 -13.81 -6.40 8.04
N PHE A 98 -13.16 -6.27 6.88
CA PHE A 98 -12.80 -5.00 6.21
C PHE A 98 -11.87 -4.06 7.01
N LYS A 99 -11.15 -4.59 8.02
CA LYS A 99 -10.15 -3.85 8.80
C LYS A 99 -8.75 -4.26 8.36
N GLY A 100 -8.24 -3.60 7.32
CA GLY A 100 -6.96 -3.92 6.69
C GLY A 100 -5.80 -3.01 7.06
N GLY A 101 -4.85 -2.94 6.11
CA GLY A 101 -3.66 -2.10 6.22
C GLY A 101 -3.85 -0.69 5.64
N LYS A 102 -2.77 0.09 5.61
CA LYS A 102 -2.78 1.45 5.05
C LYS A 102 -2.55 1.51 3.54
N GLY A 103 -2.21 0.40 2.93
CA GLY A 103 -2.08 0.28 1.50
C GLY A 103 -0.73 0.65 0.90
N VAL A 104 0.24 1.18 1.65
CA VAL A 104 1.49 1.72 1.07
C VAL A 104 2.29 0.68 0.27
N ALA A 105 2.51 -0.52 0.82
CA ALA A 105 3.23 -1.59 0.12
C ALA A 105 2.46 -2.09 -1.12
N THR A 106 1.15 -2.27 -0.99
CA THR A 106 0.28 -2.67 -2.12
C THR A 106 0.22 -1.58 -3.19
N TYR A 107 0.15 -0.31 -2.77
CA TYR A 107 0.25 0.84 -3.68
C TYR A 107 1.57 0.85 -4.44
N LEU A 108 2.69 0.57 -3.76
CA LEU A 108 4.00 0.45 -4.39
C LEU A 108 4.00 -0.65 -5.47
N GLY A 109 3.35 -1.78 -5.20
CA GLY A 109 3.16 -2.85 -6.19
C GLY A 109 2.30 -2.42 -7.38
N VAL A 110 1.20 -1.70 -7.13
CA VAL A 110 0.34 -1.15 -8.18
C VAL A 110 1.12 -0.18 -9.07
N ILE A 111 1.80 0.82 -8.50
CA ILE A 111 2.52 1.82 -9.31
C ILE A 111 3.69 1.21 -10.08
N LEU A 112 4.36 0.18 -9.53
CA LEU A 112 5.39 -0.56 -10.27
C LEU A 112 4.80 -1.27 -11.49
N ALA A 113 3.64 -1.90 -11.36
CA ALA A 113 2.96 -2.57 -12.47
C ALA A 113 2.42 -1.57 -13.51
N LEU A 114 1.95 -0.40 -13.08
CA LEU A 114 1.47 0.64 -13.97
C LEU A 114 2.62 1.35 -14.71
N SER A 115 3.62 1.83 -13.97
CA SER A 115 4.73 2.62 -14.49
C SER A 115 5.96 2.55 -13.59
N TYR A 116 7.06 2.04 -14.13
CA TYR A 116 8.36 2.03 -13.46
C TYR A 116 8.85 3.43 -13.07
N LYS A 117 8.58 4.44 -13.90
CA LYS A 117 8.91 5.84 -13.63
C LYS A 117 8.28 6.32 -12.31
N PHE A 118 6.98 6.09 -12.11
CA PHE A 118 6.28 6.50 -10.91
C PHE A 118 6.72 5.72 -9.67
N PHE A 119 7.03 4.44 -9.84
CA PHE A 119 7.64 3.64 -8.80
C PHE A 119 8.97 4.24 -8.31
N LEU A 120 9.84 4.66 -9.23
CA LEU A 120 11.12 5.30 -8.87
C LEU A 120 10.91 6.65 -8.18
N ILE A 121 10.02 7.50 -8.72
CA ILE A 121 9.73 8.80 -8.11
C ILE A 121 9.21 8.62 -6.69
N PHE A 122 8.27 7.68 -6.47
CA PHE A 122 7.78 7.36 -5.13
C PHE A 122 8.90 6.85 -4.22
N GLY A 123 9.67 5.87 -4.67
CA GLY A 123 10.73 5.25 -3.87
C GLY A 123 11.79 6.26 -3.44
N VAL A 124 12.28 7.06 -4.38
CA VAL A 124 13.29 8.10 -4.09
C VAL A 124 12.73 9.16 -3.14
N SER A 125 11.53 9.68 -3.41
CA SER A 125 10.92 10.68 -2.53
C SER A 125 10.63 10.11 -1.15
N TRP A 126 10.15 8.86 -1.05
CA TRP A 126 9.86 8.21 0.22
C TRP A 126 11.12 7.99 1.06
N LEU A 127 12.21 7.51 0.46
CA LEU A 127 13.50 7.34 1.13
C LEU A 127 14.07 8.67 1.60
N PHE A 128 14.07 9.69 0.75
CA PHE A 128 14.54 11.03 1.08
C PHE A 128 13.77 11.63 2.26
N LEU A 129 12.44 11.61 2.20
CA LEU A 129 11.56 12.13 3.25
C LEU A 129 11.69 11.33 4.55
N THR A 130 11.88 10.00 4.44
CA THR A 130 12.09 9.15 5.62
C THR A 130 13.44 9.45 6.29
N PHE A 131 14.48 9.68 5.51
CA PHE A 131 15.78 10.08 6.04
C PHE A 131 15.69 11.44 6.75
N LEU A 132 14.97 12.40 6.17
CA LEU A 132 14.85 13.76 6.69
C LEU A 132 13.98 13.84 7.96
N PHE A 133 12.77 13.24 7.92
CA PHE A 133 11.75 13.41 8.97
C PHE A 133 11.63 12.23 9.93
N ARG A 134 12.05 11.03 9.51
CA ARG A 134 11.93 9.75 10.24
C ARG A 134 10.50 9.29 10.54
N PHE A 135 9.50 9.79 9.81
CA PHE A 135 8.10 9.37 9.92
C PHE A 135 7.64 8.65 8.64
N ALA A 136 7.47 7.31 8.69
CA ALA A 136 6.99 6.53 7.54
C ALA A 136 5.64 7.03 7.01
N SER A 137 4.74 7.42 7.90
CA SER A 137 3.41 7.92 7.54
C SER A 137 3.48 9.22 6.75
N LEU A 138 4.28 10.18 7.20
CA LEU A 138 4.48 11.47 6.53
C LEU A 138 5.13 11.26 5.16
N SER A 139 6.18 10.43 5.10
CA SER A 139 6.87 10.10 3.86
C SER A 139 5.91 9.47 2.83
N SER A 140 5.05 8.55 3.27
CA SER A 140 4.07 7.91 2.39
C SER A 140 3.05 8.89 1.84
N ILE A 141 2.50 9.76 2.68
CA ILE A 141 1.51 10.78 2.27
C ILE A 141 2.14 11.75 1.26
N ILE A 142 3.31 12.32 1.59
CA ILE A 142 3.95 13.32 0.74
C ILE A 142 4.40 12.68 -0.59
N SER A 143 4.99 11.47 -0.58
CA SER A 143 5.41 10.81 -1.81
C SER A 143 4.23 10.48 -2.72
N THR A 144 3.09 10.08 -2.15
CA THR A 144 1.86 9.87 -2.95
C THR A 144 1.35 11.18 -3.55
N LEU A 145 1.41 12.28 -2.79
CA LEU A 145 1.06 13.61 -3.30
C LEU A 145 2.00 14.05 -4.43
N ILE A 146 3.32 13.84 -4.27
CA ILE A 146 4.32 14.19 -5.30
C ILE A 146 3.99 13.49 -6.63
N ILE A 147 3.74 12.19 -6.60
CA ILE A 147 3.48 11.47 -7.86
C ILE A 147 2.10 11.82 -8.44
N PHE A 148 1.11 12.13 -7.62
CA PHE A 148 -0.16 12.64 -8.12
C PHE A 148 0.05 13.99 -8.83
N LEU A 149 0.71 14.96 -8.19
CA LEU A 149 0.97 16.28 -8.79
C LEU A 149 1.81 16.15 -10.07
N TYR A 150 2.84 15.30 -10.06
CA TYR A 150 3.63 15.03 -11.25
C TYR A 150 2.75 14.49 -12.39
N SER A 151 1.86 13.52 -12.10
CA SER A 151 0.97 12.96 -13.11
C SER A 151 -0.04 13.99 -13.64
N TYR A 152 -0.54 14.85 -12.80
CA TYR A 152 -1.50 15.89 -13.17
C TYR A 152 -0.93 16.86 -14.23
N PHE A 153 0.36 17.19 -14.12
CA PHE A 153 1.00 18.13 -15.06
C PHE A 153 1.61 17.47 -16.30
N PHE A 154 1.97 16.18 -16.24
CA PHE A 154 2.81 15.55 -17.28
C PHE A 154 2.22 14.27 -17.88
N GLU A 155 1.08 13.77 -17.40
CA GLU A 155 0.48 12.53 -17.89
C GLU A 155 -0.98 12.74 -18.33
N ASN A 156 -1.62 11.67 -18.82
CA ASN A 156 -3.01 11.73 -19.25
C ASN A 156 -4.00 11.80 -18.06
N ASN A 157 -5.19 12.33 -18.31
CA ASN A 157 -6.22 12.54 -17.29
C ASN A 157 -6.65 11.26 -16.57
N ASN A 158 -6.76 10.12 -17.28
CA ASN A 158 -7.20 8.87 -16.66
C ASN A 158 -6.16 8.33 -15.67
N PHE A 159 -4.88 8.44 -16.00
CA PHE A 159 -3.80 8.03 -15.12
C PHE A 159 -3.72 8.95 -13.88
N SER A 160 -3.86 10.25 -14.08
CA SER A 160 -3.89 11.22 -12.97
C SER A 160 -5.10 11.01 -12.05
N LEU A 161 -6.26 10.67 -12.62
CA LEU A 161 -7.47 10.39 -11.85
C LEU A 161 -7.30 9.18 -10.92
N ILE A 162 -6.72 8.07 -11.42
CA ILE A 162 -6.51 6.89 -10.57
C ILE A 162 -5.51 7.19 -9.44
N LEU A 163 -4.45 7.95 -9.70
CA LEU A 163 -3.50 8.36 -8.68
C LEU A 163 -4.13 9.30 -7.64
N PHE A 164 -5.05 10.18 -8.06
CA PHE A 164 -5.83 11.01 -7.16
C PHE A 164 -6.71 10.17 -6.23
N ILE A 165 -7.40 9.15 -6.77
CA ILE A 165 -8.23 8.23 -5.97
C ILE A 165 -7.36 7.52 -4.92
N PHE A 166 -6.19 7.02 -5.29
CA PHE A 166 -5.26 6.41 -4.34
C PHE A 166 -4.80 7.39 -3.26
N LEU A 167 -4.50 8.65 -3.63
CA LEU A 167 -4.12 9.68 -2.67
C LEU A 167 -5.21 9.89 -1.61
N ILE A 168 -6.47 10.03 -2.02
CA ILE A 168 -7.60 10.20 -1.09
C ILE A 168 -7.72 9.01 -0.14
N ILE A 169 -7.62 7.78 -0.65
CA ILE A 169 -7.72 6.59 0.19
C ILE A 169 -6.51 6.50 1.15
N ILE A 170 -5.30 6.83 0.69
CA ILE A 170 -4.11 6.86 1.54
C ILE A 170 -4.24 7.92 2.64
N LEU A 171 -4.75 9.11 2.34
CA LEU A 171 -5.04 10.13 3.36
C LEU A 171 -6.04 9.60 4.40
N TYR A 172 -7.12 8.97 3.94
CA TYR A 172 -8.12 8.38 4.83
C TYR A 172 -7.52 7.29 5.73
N THR A 173 -6.71 6.37 5.19
CA THR A 173 -6.08 5.29 5.97
C THR A 173 -5.01 5.79 6.94
N HIS A 174 -4.47 6.99 6.69
CA HIS A 174 -3.48 7.64 7.56
C HIS A 174 -4.07 8.68 8.52
N ARG A 175 -5.39 8.82 8.63
CA ARG A 175 -6.05 9.83 9.47
C ARG A 175 -5.56 9.85 10.92
N GLU A 176 -5.36 8.68 11.53
CA GLU A 176 -4.82 8.58 12.90
C GLU A 176 -3.35 9.02 12.98
N ASN A 177 -2.55 8.71 11.93
CA ASN A 177 -1.17 9.17 11.87
C ASN A 177 -1.10 10.69 11.74
N ILE A 178 -2.00 11.28 10.93
CA ILE A 178 -2.09 12.74 10.77
C ILE A 178 -2.41 13.40 12.13
N VAL A 179 -3.32 12.83 12.90
CA VAL A 179 -3.60 13.31 14.27
C VAL A 179 -2.36 13.19 15.17
N ARG A 180 -1.67 12.04 15.15
CA ARG A 180 -0.45 11.85 15.93
C ARG A 180 0.70 12.77 15.51
N LEU A 181 0.84 13.04 14.21
CA LEU A 181 1.82 14.01 13.69
C LEU A 181 1.54 15.43 14.20
N LYS A 182 0.27 15.87 14.17
CA LYS A 182 -0.16 17.17 14.71
C LYS A 182 0.13 17.29 16.21
N ASN A 183 -0.06 16.21 16.96
CA ASN A 183 0.14 16.16 18.40
C ASN A 183 1.58 15.78 18.81
N SER A 184 2.53 15.72 17.86
CA SER A 184 3.93 15.32 18.08
C SER A 184 4.11 13.95 18.76
N SER A 185 3.14 13.05 18.60
CA SER A 185 3.08 11.71 19.20
C SER A 185 3.27 10.57 18.20
N GLU A 186 3.62 10.88 16.95
CA GLU A 186 3.88 9.85 15.92
C GLU A 186 5.23 9.16 16.15
N ASN A 187 5.26 7.85 15.95
CA ASN A 187 6.46 7.04 16.16
C ASN A 187 7.49 7.24 15.04
N LYS A 188 8.69 7.63 15.40
CA LYS A 188 9.83 7.71 14.48
C LYS A 188 10.38 6.35 14.10
N ILE A 189 10.85 6.20 12.86
CA ILE A 189 11.64 5.06 12.42
C ILE A 189 13.04 5.19 13.04
N LYS A 190 13.55 4.08 13.62
CA LYS A 190 14.95 3.96 14.00
C LYS A 190 15.74 3.65 12.71
N LEU A 191 16.60 4.57 12.31
CA LEU A 191 17.54 4.38 11.20
C LEU A 191 18.80 3.69 11.72
#